data_bb9cc6e8a241a0ef10b5184024650312
#
_entry.id   bb9cc6e8a241a0ef10b5184024650312
#
_cell.length_a   1.000
_cell.length_b   1.000
_cell.length_c   1.000
_cell.angle_alpha   90.00
_cell.angle_beta   90.00
_cell.angle_gamma   90.00
#
_symmetry.space_group_name_H-M   'P 1'
#
loop_
_entity.id
_entity.type
_entity.pdbx_description
1 polymer ?
#
loop_
_entity_poly.entity_id
_entity_poly.type
_entity_poly.pdbx_seq_one_letter_code
_entity_poly.pdbx_strand_id
1 'polypeptide(L)'
;MENLMRLEKVSYSYYDNVPALSDVSLQVNDGDNIAIVGANGSGKSTLLQIMGGLKYPVAGRFVFREAEVSERSLRDRGFLRLFRESVGYVFQDSDVQLFCPTVLDELLYGPLQLEINEEEGMKRAFEVMQMLNIEQLKDRPSYMLSGGEKKKVAIGAVLTMNPEILLFDEPTNGLDPRTQVFLVELMLALNESGKTIVLATHDLGLVAELGARIVVLSEDHRIEKMGSADEVLGDQNLLLRVNLIHEHVHLHGKTKHAHLHSHYLFHRH
;
A
#
# COMPACT_ATOMS: atom_id res chain seq x y z
N MET A 1 4.91 -22.09 -2.45
CA MET A 1 4.13 -20.84 -2.25
C MET A 1 3.22 -20.69 -3.45
N GLU A 2 1.94 -20.46 -3.22
CA GLU A 2 0.97 -20.23 -4.29
C GLU A 2 1.16 -18.83 -4.86
N ASN A 3 1.05 -18.68 -6.19
CA ASN A 3 1.14 -17.38 -6.83
C ASN A 3 -0.22 -16.70 -6.79
N LEU A 4 -0.34 -15.62 -6.04
CA LEU A 4 -1.59 -14.90 -5.89
C LEU A 4 -1.80 -13.84 -6.97
N MET A 5 -0.74 -13.08 -7.32
CA MET A 5 -0.81 -12.02 -8.32
C MET A 5 0.40 -12.05 -9.25
N ARG A 6 0.17 -11.86 -10.55
CA ARG A 6 1.22 -11.77 -11.55
C ARG A 6 0.93 -10.65 -12.54
N LEU A 7 1.83 -9.70 -12.58
CA LEU A 7 1.87 -8.66 -13.61
C LEU A 7 2.89 -9.09 -14.66
N GLU A 8 2.50 -9.08 -15.93
CA GLU A 8 3.32 -9.50 -17.05
C GLU A 8 3.44 -8.37 -18.06
N LYS A 9 4.60 -7.72 -18.12
CA LYS A 9 4.92 -6.62 -19.03
C LYS A 9 3.87 -5.51 -19.03
N VAL A 10 3.38 -5.17 -17.84
CA VAL A 10 2.32 -4.20 -17.66
C VAL A 10 2.82 -2.81 -18.00
N SER A 11 2.10 -2.14 -18.89
CA SER A 11 2.28 -0.71 -19.19
C SER A 11 0.97 0.03 -19.00
N TYR A 12 1.07 1.26 -18.50
CA TYR A 12 -0.07 2.13 -18.27
C TYR A 12 0.29 3.59 -18.54
N SER A 13 -0.62 4.31 -19.21
CA SER A 13 -0.49 5.75 -19.46
C SER A 13 -1.80 6.47 -19.11
N TYR A 14 -1.68 7.65 -18.49
CA TYR A 14 -2.81 8.55 -18.30
C TYR A 14 -3.02 9.37 -19.60
N TYR A 15 -4.26 9.56 -19.97
CA TYR A 15 -4.64 10.37 -21.14
C TYR A 15 -3.88 9.98 -22.43
N ASP A 16 -3.57 8.68 -22.59
CA ASP A 16 -2.86 8.05 -23.71
C ASP A 16 -1.40 8.53 -23.96
N ASN A 17 -0.95 9.59 -23.28
CA ASN A 17 0.36 10.20 -23.54
C ASN A 17 1.22 10.49 -22.29
N VAL A 18 0.72 10.26 -21.09
CA VAL A 18 1.51 10.43 -19.86
C VAL A 18 1.85 9.05 -19.30
N PRO A 19 3.06 8.52 -19.57
CA PRO A 19 3.43 7.19 -19.09
C PRO A 19 3.47 7.19 -17.55
N ALA A 20 3.03 6.09 -16.97
CA ALA A 20 3.08 5.86 -15.52
C ALA A 20 3.65 4.49 -15.16
N LEU A 21 3.57 3.52 -16.08
CA LEU A 21 4.24 2.22 -15.98
C LEU A 21 4.70 1.78 -17.37
N SER A 22 5.90 1.20 -17.47
CA SER A 22 6.53 0.75 -18.71
C SER A 22 7.12 -0.65 -18.51
N ASP A 23 6.51 -1.67 -19.13
CA ASP A 23 7.00 -3.06 -19.14
C ASP A 23 7.27 -3.64 -17.74
N VAL A 24 6.38 -3.37 -16.79
CA VAL A 24 6.49 -3.81 -15.39
C VAL A 24 6.06 -5.27 -15.26
N SER A 25 6.95 -6.11 -14.73
CA SER A 25 6.67 -7.52 -14.43
C SER A 25 6.96 -7.79 -12.94
N LEU A 26 5.95 -8.26 -12.21
CA LEU A 26 6.03 -8.51 -10.77
C LEU A 26 5.20 -9.73 -10.41
N GLN A 27 5.72 -10.55 -9.50
CA GLN A 27 5.02 -11.70 -8.94
C GLN A 27 4.88 -11.51 -7.43
N VAL A 28 3.67 -11.77 -6.94
CA VAL A 28 3.31 -11.75 -5.52
C VAL A 28 2.80 -13.14 -5.15
N ASN A 29 3.45 -13.75 -4.17
CA ASN A 29 3.07 -15.06 -3.65
C ASN A 29 2.35 -14.91 -2.31
N ASP A 30 1.68 -15.97 -1.91
CA ASP A 30 1.05 -16.07 -0.61
C ASP A 30 2.04 -15.82 0.53
N GLY A 31 1.66 -14.96 1.48
CA GLY A 31 2.48 -14.54 2.61
C GLY A 31 3.62 -13.56 2.28
N ASP A 32 3.77 -13.11 1.03
CA ASP A 32 4.77 -12.11 0.67
C ASP A 32 4.56 -10.80 1.45
N ASN A 33 5.67 -10.18 1.86
CA ASN A 33 5.72 -8.79 2.34
C ASN A 33 6.57 -7.98 1.35
N ILE A 34 5.93 -7.12 0.56
CA ILE A 34 6.56 -6.38 -0.55
C ILE A 34 6.42 -4.88 -0.34
N ALA A 35 7.53 -4.16 -0.47
CA ALA A 35 7.54 -2.70 -0.53
C ALA A 35 7.91 -2.22 -1.94
N ILE A 36 7.01 -1.52 -2.59
CA ILE A 36 7.24 -0.81 -3.86
C ILE A 36 7.75 0.58 -3.49
N VAL A 37 9.02 0.85 -3.80
CA VAL A 37 9.67 2.14 -3.51
C VAL A 37 10.04 2.88 -4.79
N GLY A 38 10.14 4.19 -4.72
CA GLY A 38 10.52 5.05 -5.86
C GLY A 38 10.19 6.51 -5.56
N ALA A 39 10.74 7.41 -6.34
CA ALA A 39 10.46 8.84 -6.25
C ALA A 39 8.97 9.15 -6.46
N ASN A 40 8.54 10.36 -6.06
CA ASN A 40 7.18 10.81 -6.38
C ASN A 40 6.98 10.85 -7.90
N GLY A 41 5.83 10.31 -8.36
CA GLY A 41 5.54 10.21 -9.79
C GLY A 41 6.12 8.97 -10.49
N SER A 42 6.91 8.11 -9.84
CA SER A 42 7.49 6.91 -10.46
C SER A 42 6.46 5.83 -10.87
N GLY A 43 5.21 5.94 -10.41
CA GLY A 43 4.13 5.00 -10.77
C GLY A 43 3.70 4.03 -9.66
N LYS A 44 4.20 4.17 -8.42
CA LYS A 44 3.87 3.28 -7.28
C LYS A 44 2.37 3.10 -7.07
N SER A 45 1.65 4.20 -6.87
CA SER A 45 0.19 4.17 -6.67
C SER A 45 -0.54 3.63 -7.89
N THR A 46 -0.06 3.91 -9.10
CA THR A 46 -0.65 3.36 -10.33
C THR A 46 -0.49 1.84 -10.38
N LEU A 47 0.67 1.32 -10.00
CA LEU A 47 0.92 -0.12 -9.92
C LEU A 47 0.00 -0.76 -8.89
N LEU A 48 -0.11 -0.18 -7.69
CA LEU A 48 -1.03 -0.65 -6.65
C LEU A 48 -2.49 -0.62 -7.11
N GLN A 49 -2.92 0.46 -7.80
CA GLN A 49 -4.29 0.57 -8.33
C GLN A 49 -4.61 -0.49 -9.38
N ILE A 50 -3.63 -0.87 -10.21
CA ILE A 50 -3.80 -2.01 -11.12
C ILE A 50 -3.95 -3.31 -10.33
N MET A 51 -3.11 -3.54 -9.32
CA MET A 51 -3.21 -4.71 -8.44
C MET A 51 -4.52 -4.75 -7.66
N GLY A 52 -5.10 -3.62 -7.32
CA GLY A 52 -6.43 -3.49 -6.71
C GLY A 52 -7.61 -3.57 -7.68
N GLY A 53 -7.37 -3.75 -8.99
CA GLY A 53 -8.43 -3.79 -10.01
C GLY A 53 -9.14 -2.46 -10.23
N LEU A 54 -8.52 -1.34 -9.78
CA LEU A 54 -9.05 0.03 -9.94
C LEU A 54 -8.63 0.64 -11.28
N LYS A 55 -7.58 0.08 -11.90
CA LYS A 55 -7.10 0.43 -13.23
C LYS A 55 -6.72 -0.84 -13.99
N TYR A 56 -6.70 -0.74 -15.31
CA TYR A 56 -6.37 -1.86 -16.18
C TYR A 56 -5.16 -1.53 -17.06
N PRO A 57 -4.24 -2.47 -17.29
CA PRO A 57 -3.10 -2.27 -18.19
C PRO A 57 -3.54 -1.82 -19.59
N VAL A 58 -2.79 -0.90 -20.20
CA VAL A 58 -2.93 -0.57 -21.63
C VAL A 58 -2.20 -1.62 -22.48
N ALA A 59 -1.11 -2.19 -21.97
CA ALA A 59 -0.39 -3.30 -22.57
C ALA A 59 0.11 -4.25 -21.47
N GLY A 60 0.36 -5.50 -21.84
CA GLY A 60 0.63 -6.57 -20.88
C GLY A 60 -0.65 -7.08 -20.24
N ARG A 61 -0.53 -7.81 -19.12
CA ARG A 61 -1.68 -8.34 -18.40
C ARG A 61 -1.45 -8.43 -16.90
N PHE A 62 -2.52 -8.31 -16.14
CA PHE A 62 -2.56 -8.60 -14.71
C PHE A 62 -3.40 -9.86 -14.48
N VAL A 63 -2.84 -10.81 -13.75
CA VAL A 63 -3.46 -12.09 -13.42
C VAL A 63 -3.57 -12.21 -11.91
N PHE A 64 -4.76 -12.48 -11.40
CA PHE A 64 -5.05 -12.85 -10.03
C PHE A 64 -5.36 -14.33 -9.97
N ARG A 65 -4.55 -15.09 -9.23
CA ARG A 65 -4.53 -16.55 -9.27
C ARG A 65 -4.35 -17.02 -10.73
N GLU A 66 -5.33 -17.62 -11.33
CA GLU A 66 -5.25 -18.09 -12.71
C GLU A 66 -6.08 -17.26 -13.72
N ALA A 67 -6.81 -16.25 -13.23
CA ALA A 67 -7.71 -15.44 -14.04
C ALA A 67 -7.12 -14.06 -14.34
N GLU A 68 -7.21 -13.62 -15.60
CA GLU A 68 -6.83 -12.26 -15.97
C GLU A 68 -7.81 -11.25 -15.38
N VAL A 69 -7.29 -10.22 -14.71
CA VAL A 69 -8.06 -9.10 -14.17
C VAL A 69 -8.15 -8.00 -15.21
N SER A 70 -9.34 -7.77 -15.71
CA SER A 70 -9.66 -6.78 -16.73
C SER A 70 -11.05 -6.18 -16.46
N GLU A 71 -11.38 -5.09 -17.12
CA GLU A 71 -12.74 -4.54 -17.07
C GLU A 71 -13.82 -5.57 -17.46
N ARG A 72 -13.49 -6.45 -18.40
CA ARG A 72 -14.40 -7.49 -18.86
C ARG A 72 -14.59 -8.60 -17.82
N SER A 73 -13.50 -9.12 -17.24
CA SER A 73 -13.57 -10.20 -16.25
C SER A 73 -14.24 -9.75 -14.96
N LEU A 74 -14.04 -8.50 -14.53
CA LEU A 74 -14.71 -7.95 -13.34
C LEU A 74 -16.19 -7.60 -13.57
N ARG A 75 -16.77 -7.80 -14.77
CA ARG A 75 -18.22 -7.79 -14.99
C ARG A 75 -18.90 -9.11 -14.59
N ASP A 76 -18.13 -10.18 -14.49
CA ASP A 76 -18.62 -11.42 -13.91
C ASP A 76 -18.75 -11.25 -12.39
N ARG A 77 -19.97 -11.45 -11.88
CA ARG A 77 -20.27 -11.21 -10.45
C ARG A 77 -19.52 -12.15 -9.52
N GLY A 78 -19.32 -13.41 -9.92
CA GLY A 78 -18.62 -14.40 -9.12
C GLY A 78 -17.14 -14.06 -8.97
N PHE A 79 -16.48 -13.72 -10.08
CA PHE A 79 -15.08 -13.31 -10.08
C PHE A 79 -14.86 -11.97 -9.37
N LEU A 80 -15.74 -10.98 -9.58
CA LEU A 80 -15.70 -9.70 -8.89
C LEU A 80 -15.80 -9.87 -7.38
N ARG A 81 -16.73 -10.70 -6.92
CA ARG A 81 -16.90 -11.00 -5.50
C ARG A 81 -15.64 -11.65 -4.92
N LEU A 82 -15.16 -12.73 -5.55
CA LEU A 82 -13.92 -13.41 -5.14
C LEU A 82 -12.74 -12.43 -5.05
N PHE A 83 -12.56 -11.60 -6.07
CA PHE A 83 -11.47 -10.62 -6.11
C PHE A 83 -11.57 -9.60 -4.97
N ARG A 84 -12.77 -9.05 -4.71
CA ARG A 84 -13.00 -8.07 -3.64
C ARG A 84 -12.93 -8.67 -2.25
N GLU A 85 -13.31 -9.93 -2.07
CA GLU A 85 -13.11 -10.67 -0.82
C GLU A 85 -11.63 -10.90 -0.53
N SER A 86 -10.83 -11.14 -1.58
CA SER A 86 -9.42 -11.50 -1.44
C SER A 86 -8.48 -10.30 -1.37
N VAL A 87 -8.82 -9.16 -1.97
CA VAL A 87 -7.93 -8.01 -2.14
C VAL A 87 -8.50 -6.77 -1.45
N GLY A 88 -7.86 -6.35 -0.38
CA GLY A 88 -8.16 -5.10 0.32
C GLY A 88 -7.22 -3.98 -0.12
N TYR A 89 -7.75 -2.79 -0.36
CA TYR A 89 -6.99 -1.60 -0.76
C TYR A 89 -7.19 -0.48 0.25
N VAL A 90 -6.09 0.04 0.79
CA VAL A 90 -6.07 1.21 1.69
C VAL A 90 -5.48 2.39 0.94
N PHE A 91 -6.30 3.40 0.69
CA PHE A 91 -5.88 4.60 -0.04
C PHE A 91 -4.93 5.48 0.78
N GLN A 92 -4.09 6.24 0.08
CA GLN A 92 -3.22 7.25 0.67
C GLN A 92 -4.02 8.27 1.46
N ASP A 93 -5.05 8.84 0.83
CA ASP A 93 -5.97 9.79 1.44
C ASP A 93 -7.21 9.07 1.99
N SER A 94 -7.35 9.07 3.31
CA SER A 94 -8.49 8.45 3.98
C SER A 94 -9.81 9.19 3.72
N ASP A 95 -9.79 10.50 3.41
CA ASP A 95 -11.00 11.25 3.10
C ASP A 95 -11.65 10.81 1.78
N VAL A 96 -10.86 10.25 0.85
CA VAL A 96 -11.40 9.65 -0.39
C VAL A 96 -12.06 8.29 -0.12
N GLN A 97 -11.62 7.59 0.92
CA GLN A 97 -12.09 6.25 1.25
C GLN A 97 -13.34 6.26 2.15
N LEU A 98 -13.42 7.21 3.10
CA LEU A 98 -14.47 7.27 4.12
C LEU A 98 -15.66 8.11 3.63
N PHE A 99 -16.85 7.50 3.53
CA PHE A 99 -18.05 8.15 3.00
C PHE A 99 -19.34 7.80 3.76
N CYS A 100 -19.30 6.87 4.72
CA CYS A 100 -20.46 6.51 5.51
C CYS A 100 -20.74 7.52 6.64
N PRO A 101 -22.00 7.56 7.16
CA PRO A 101 -22.39 8.50 8.21
C PRO A 101 -21.61 8.35 9.50
N THR A 102 -21.29 7.13 9.93
CA THR A 102 -20.58 6.84 11.18
C THR A 102 -19.41 5.87 10.94
N VAL A 103 -18.50 5.78 11.91
CA VAL A 103 -17.41 4.79 11.90
C VAL A 103 -17.95 3.37 11.84
N LEU A 104 -19.01 3.05 12.59
CA LEU A 104 -19.60 1.73 12.55
C LEU A 104 -20.18 1.40 11.17
N ASP A 105 -20.89 2.34 10.55
CA ASP A 105 -21.41 2.15 9.19
C ASP A 105 -20.30 1.92 8.18
N GLU A 106 -19.16 2.61 8.34
CA GLU A 106 -17.98 2.45 7.49
C GLU A 106 -17.39 1.04 7.59
N LEU A 107 -17.28 0.52 8.82
CA LEU A 107 -16.76 -0.83 9.05
C LEU A 107 -17.72 -1.92 8.57
N LEU A 108 -19.01 -1.67 8.58
CA LEU A 108 -20.04 -2.60 8.12
C LEU A 108 -20.24 -2.61 6.62
N TYR A 109 -19.88 -1.53 5.94
CA TYR A 109 -20.16 -1.36 4.51
C TYR A 109 -19.58 -2.51 3.66
N GLY A 110 -18.28 -2.82 3.83
CA GLY A 110 -17.62 -3.89 3.10
C GLY A 110 -18.27 -5.28 3.30
N PRO A 111 -18.40 -5.75 4.55
CA PRO A 111 -19.09 -6.99 4.86
C PRO A 111 -20.49 -7.12 4.26
N LEU A 112 -21.30 -6.05 4.33
CA LEU A 112 -22.65 -6.05 3.75
C LEU A 112 -22.64 -6.13 2.22
N GLN A 113 -21.68 -5.47 1.56
CA GLN A 113 -21.53 -5.57 0.10
C GLN A 113 -21.08 -6.99 -0.34
N LEU A 114 -20.41 -7.72 0.52
CA LEU A 114 -20.03 -9.12 0.33
C LEU A 114 -21.14 -10.10 0.74
N GLU A 115 -22.34 -9.61 1.08
CA GLU A 115 -23.49 -10.40 1.54
C GLU A 115 -23.20 -11.22 2.80
N ILE A 116 -22.26 -10.75 3.65
CA ILE A 116 -22.04 -11.29 4.99
C ILE A 116 -23.25 -10.89 5.84
N ASN A 117 -23.80 -11.84 6.61
CA ASN A 117 -24.94 -11.51 7.44
C ASN A 117 -24.60 -10.44 8.49
N GLU A 118 -25.60 -9.67 8.91
CA GLU A 118 -25.42 -8.51 9.78
C GLU A 118 -24.78 -8.88 11.13
N GLU A 119 -25.15 -10.02 11.73
CA GLU A 119 -24.60 -10.48 13.00
C GLU A 119 -23.09 -10.74 12.92
N GLU A 120 -22.65 -11.46 11.89
CA GLU A 120 -21.21 -11.70 11.64
C GLU A 120 -20.49 -10.40 11.26
N GLY A 121 -21.11 -9.53 10.45
CA GLY A 121 -20.59 -8.21 10.11
C GLY A 121 -20.36 -7.35 11.35
N MET A 122 -21.33 -7.28 12.26
CA MET A 122 -21.22 -6.57 13.53
C MET A 122 -20.11 -7.15 14.41
N LYS A 123 -20.01 -8.46 14.51
CA LYS A 123 -18.95 -9.13 15.27
C LYS A 123 -17.58 -8.72 14.74
N ARG A 124 -17.35 -8.81 13.43
CA ARG A 124 -16.08 -8.42 12.79
C ARG A 124 -15.78 -6.94 13.01
N ALA A 125 -16.78 -6.06 12.87
CA ALA A 125 -16.61 -4.64 13.10
C ALA A 125 -16.14 -4.35 14.53
N PHE A 126 -16.73 -4.99 15.54
CA PHE A 126 -16.32 -4.82 16.94
C PHE A 126 -14.90 -5.38 17.20
N GLU A 127 -14.57 -6.57 16.68
CA GLU A 127 -13.23 -7.16 16.81
C GLU A 127 -12.16 -6.24 16.19
N VAL A 128 -12.43 -5.69 15.01
CA VAL A 128 -11.54 -4.75 14.33
C VAL A 128 -11.45 -3.42 15.09
N MET A 129 -12.56 -2.89 15.63
CA MET A 129 -12.50 -1.67 16.45
C MET A 129 -11.63 -1.85 17.68
N GLN A 130 -11.71 -3.01 18.36
CA GLN A 130 -10.85 -3.33 19.50
C GLN A 130 -9.37 -3.42 19.08
N MET A 131 -9.08 -4.15 17.99
CA MET A 131 -7.72 -4.28 17.44
C MET A 131 -7.08 -2.91 17.16
N LEU A 132 -7.86 -1.97 16.62
CA LEU A 132 -7.41 -0.64 16.24
C LEU A 132 -7.52 0.41 17.37
N ASN A 133 -8.12 0.03 18.51
CA ASN A 133 -8.40 0.91 19.65
C ASN A 133 -9.21 2.15 19.22
N ILE A 134 -10.37 1.91 18.58
CA ILE A 134 -11.28 2.94 18.05
C ILE A 134 -12.75 2.73 18.47
N GLU A 135 -13.07 1.86 19.44
CA GLU A 135 -14.44 1.55 19.88
C GLU A 135 -15.22 2.80 20.30
N GLN A 136 -14.52 3.76 20.93
CA GLN A 136 -15.08 5.03 21.39
C GLN A 136 -15.48 5.97 20.23
N LEU A 137 -15.09 5.63 19.00
CA LEU A 137 -15.38 6.42 17.81
C LEU A 137 -16.59 5.90 17.03
N LYS A 138 -17.19 4.77 17.41
CA LYS A 138 -18.18 4.02 16.62
C LYS A 138 -19.32 4.87 16.05
N ASP A 139 -19.84 5.82 16.84
CA ASP A 139 -20.97 6.67 16.49
C ASP A 139 -20.55 8.03 15.91
N ARG A 140 -19.22 8.27 15.77
CA ARG A 140 -18.70 9.53 15.22
C ARG A 140 -18.72 9.53 13.70
N PRO A 141 -19.09 10.66 13.08
CA PRO A 141 -18.94 10.85 11.65
C PRO A 141 -17.45 11.05 11.28
N SER A 142 -17.07 10.59 10.07
CA SER A 142 -15.67 10.60 9.60
C SER A 142 -15.03 11.99 9.60
N TYR A 143 -15.81 13.06 9.32
CA TYR A 143 -15.31 14.44 9.31
C TYR A 143 -14.93 14.98 10.70
N MET A 144 -15.34 14.32 11.78
CA MET A 144 -14.97 14.68 13.16
C MET A 144 -13.72 13.94 13.67
N LEU A 145 -13.09 13.12 12.85
CA LEU A 145 -11.92 12.34 13.20
C LEU A 145 -10.62 13.08 12.87
N SER A 146 -9.60 12.90 13.69
CA SER A 146 -8.23 13.30 13.37
C SER A 146 -7.68 12.47 12.20
N GLY A 147 -6.59 12.92 11.55
CA GLY A 147 -5.97 12.18 10.46
C GLY A 147 -5.58 10.75 10.81
N GLY A 148 -5.00 10.54 12.01
CA GLY A 148 -4.65 9.21 12.50
C GLY A 148 -5.87 8.33 12.78
N GLU A 149 -6.96 8.89 13.34
CA GLU A 149 -8.21 8.17 13.54
C GLU A 149 -8.85 7.79 12.20
N LYS A 150 -8.89 8.71 11.21
CA LYS A 150 -9.37 8.42 9.85
C LYS A 150 -8.59 7.28 9.21
N LYS A 151 -7.26 7.28 9.33
CA LYS A 151 -6.42 6.20 8.80
C LYS A 151 -6.74 4.85 9.45
N LYS A 152 -6.90 4.81 10.76
CA LYS A 152 -7.31 3.60 11.47
C LYS A 152 -8.69 3.11 11.01
N VAL A 153 -9.66 3.99 10.86
CA VAL A 153 -11.00 3.63 10.36
C VAL A 153 -10.94 3.13 8.92
N ALA A 154 -10.17 3.78 8.04
CA ALA A 154 -10.00 3.35 6.66
C ALA A 154 -9.36 1.94 6.55
N ILE A 155 -8.34 1.65 7.39
CA ILE A 155 -7.76 0.32 7.50
C ILE A 155 -8.79 -0.66 8.09
N GLY A 156 -9.51 -0.27 9.12
CA GLY A 156 -10.55 -1.09 9.75
C GLY A 156 -11.64 -1.51 8.77
N ALA A 157 -12.13 -0.59 7.94
CA ALA A 157 -13.12 -0.88 6.92
C ALA A 157 -12.66 -1.96 5.91
N VAL A 158 -11.35 -2.03 5.64
CA VAL A 158 -10.76 -3.08 4.82
C VAL A 158 -10.62 -4.39 5.60
N LEU A 159 -10.14 -4.33 6.84
CA LEU A 159 -9.91 -5.52 7.67
C LEU A 159 -11.19 -6.29 8.02
N THR A 160 -12.35 -5.61 8.12
CA THR A 160 -13.65 -6.27 8.37
C THR A 160 -14.05 -7.27 7.27
N MET A 161 -13.55 -7.07 6.05
CA MET A 161 -13.72 -8.04 4.94
C MET A 161 -12.78 -9.24 5.07
N ASN A 162 -11.77 -9.17 5.93
CA ASN A 162 -10.72 -10.19 6.15
C ASN A 162 -9.97 -10.62 4.89
N PRO A 163 -9.48 -9.68 4.07
CA PRO A 163 -8.83 -10.01 2.81
C PRO A 163 -7.54 -10.82 3.01
N GLU A 164 -7.16 -11.60 2.01
CA GLU A 164 -5.91 -12.37 1.97
C GLU A 164 -4.72 -11.46 1.61
N ILE A 165 -4.97 -10.48 0.74
CA ILE A 165 -3.98 -9.53 0.23
C ILE A 165 -4.37 -8.13 0.66
N LEU A 166 -3.43 -7.40 1.24
CA LEU A 166 -3.57 -6.03 1.68
C LEU A 166 -2.65 -5.12 0.88
N LEU A 167 -3.23 -4.17 0.17
CA LEU A 167 -2.54 -3.16 -0.62
C LEU A 167 -2.58 -1.84 0.12
N PHE A 168 -1.43 -1.30 0.51
CA PHE A 168 -1.31 -0.03 1.24
C PHE A 168 -0.63 1.03 0.37
N ASP A 169 -1.33 2.11 0.08
CA ASP A 169 -0.77 3.26 -0.66
C ASP A 169 -0.37 4.36 0.32
N GLU A 170 0.95 4.59 0.50
CA GLU A 170 1.55 5.58 1.41
C GLU A 170 0.87 5.62 2.80
N PRO A 171 0.82 4.48 3.54
CA PRO A 171 -0.04 4.35 4.71
C PRO A 171 0.34 5.25 5.89
N THR A 172 1.63 5.64 6.00
CA THR A 172 2.17 6.44 7.10
C THR A 172 2.25 7.93 6.81
N ASN A 173 1.95 8.34 5.56
CA ASN A 173 2.10 9.73 5.15
C ASN A 173 1.16 10.67 5.94
N GLY A 174 1.75 11.76 6.48
CA GLY A 174 1.01 12.79 7.23
C GLY A 174 0.55 12.38 8.63
N LEU A 175 1.01 11.22 9.14
CA LEU A 175 0.66 10.73 10.46
C LEU A 175 1.71 11.12 11.51
N ASP A 176 1.26 11.27 12.76
CA ASP A 176 2.15 11.44 13.89
C ASP A 176 2.99 10.17 14.17
N PRO A 177 4.17 10.31 14.83
CA PRO A 177 5.08 9.18 15.05
C PRO A 177 4.44 7.98 15.80
N ARG A 178 3.54 8.26 16.74
CA ARG A 178 2.86 7.20 17.51
C ARG A 178 1.93 6.37 16.63
N THR A 179 1.20 7.03 15.75
CA THR A 179 0.32 6.35 14.79
C THR A 179 1.13 5.59 13.74
N GLN A 180 2.29 6.12 13.31
CA GLN A 180 3.20 5.41 12.40
C GLN A 180 3.71 4.11 13.00
N VAL A 181 4.24 4.13 14.23
CA VAL A 181 4.69 2.92 14.95
C VAL A 181 3.56 1.90 15.06
N PHE A 182 2.36 2.34 15.47
CA PHE A 182 1.20 1.45 15.55
C PHE A 182 0.89 0.77 14.20
N LEU A 183 0.98 1.50 13.08
CA LEU A 183 0.72 0.91 11.75
C LEU A 183 1.80 -0.08 11.33
N VAL A 184 3.06 0.16 11.66
CA VAL A 184 4.15 -0.80 11.43
C VAL A 184 3.89 -2.10 12.18
N GLU A 185 3.60 -2.00 13.48
CA GLU A 185 3.27 -3.16 14.33
C GLU A 185 2.05 -3.93 13.79
N LEU A 186 1.01 -3.21 13.34
CA LEU A 186 -0.17 -3.81 12.74
C LEU A 186 0.17 -4.57 11.44
N MET A 187 0.93 -3.97 10.52
CA MET A 187 1.33 -4.62 9.28
C MET A 187 2.19 -5.85 9.51
N LEU A 188 3.14 -5.79 10.47
CA LEU A 188 3.94 -6.96 10.86
C LEU A 188 3.05 -8.08 11.41
N ALA A 189 2.15 -7.78 12.35
CA ALA A 189 1.24 -8.77 12.92
C ALA A 189 0.31 -9.40 11.86
N LEU A 190 -0.18 -8.60 10.90
CA LEU A 190 -1.00 -9.09 9.79
C LEU A 190 -0.20 -10.04 8.89
N ASN A 191 1.05 -9.70 8.55
CA ASN A 191 1.90 -10.57 7.74
C ASN A 191 2.28 -11.85 8.50
N GLU A 192 2.64 -11.77 9.77
CA GLU A 192 2.89 -12.93 10.64
C GLU A 192 1.67 -13.85 10.76
N SER A 193 0.45 -13.31 10.67
CA SER A 193 -0.79 -14.09 10.63
C SER A 193 -1.08 -14.74 9.28
N GLY A 194 -0.17 -14.60 8.30
CA GLY A 194 -0.27 -15.20 6.97
C GLY A 194 -0.89 -14.28 5.90
N LYS A 195 -1.16 -13.00 6.20
CA LYS A 195 -1.64 -12.06 5.18
C LYS A 195 -0.49 -11.64 4.25
N THR A 196 -0.80 -11.53 2.97
CA THR A 196 0.11 -10.97 1.97
C THR A 196 0.01 -9.44 2.00
N ILE A 197 1.15 -8.76 2.11
CA ILE A 197 1.19 -7.31 2.17
C ILE A 197 1.98 -6.76 0.98
N VAL A 198 1.39 -5.80 0.29
CA VAL A 198 2.07 -4.99 -0.72
C VAL A 198 1.86 -3.53 -0.38
N LEU A 199 2.96 -2.84 -0.12
CA LEU A 199 2.89 -1.43 0.24
C LEU A 199 3.63 -0.59 -0.82
N ALA A 200 3.08 0.56 -1.17
CA ALA A 200 3.77 1.60 -1.93
C ALA A 200 4.19 2.70 -0.97
N THR A 201 5.47 3.05 -0.97
CA THR A 201 6.00 4.13 -0.13
C THR A 201 7.30 4.69 -0.68
N HIS A 202 7.65 5.89 -0.23
CA HIS A 202 8.96 6.51 -0.42
C HIS A 202 9.76 6.55 0.89
N ASP A 203 9.18 6.07 2.00
CA ASP A 203 9.82 6.02 3.31
C ASP A 203 10.69 4.77 3.46
N LEU A 204 12.01 4.94 3.30
CA LEU A 204 12.98 3.85 3.43
C LEU A 204 13.10 3.35 4.87
N GLY A 205 12.80 4.19 5.87
CA GLY A 205 12.78 3.81 7.29
C GLY A 205 11.68 2.79 7.57
N LEU A 206 10.46 3.08 7.09
CA LEU A 206 9.32 2.15 7.17
C LEU A 206 9.64 0.80 6.51
N VAL A 207 10.26 0.83 5.32
CA VAL A 207 10.62 -0.39 4.59
C VAL A 207 11.64 -1.23 5.34
N ALA A 208 12.64 -0.59 5.96
CA ALA A 208 13.65 -1.27 6.78
C ALA A 208 13.02 -1.93 8.01
N GLU A 209 12.08 -1.25 8.70
CA GLU A 209 11.38 -1.80 9.86
C GLU A 209 10.50 -3.00 9.51
N LEU A 210 9.85 -2.97 8.36
CA LEU A 210 9.00 -4.07 7.88
C LEU A 210 9.78 -5.29 7.37
N GLY A 211 11.09 -5.17 7.10
CA GLY A 211 11.90 -6.24 6.51
C GLY A 211 11.37 -6.75 5.16
N ALA A 212 10.63 -5.91 4.44
CA ALA A 212 9.93 -6.27 3.22
C ALA A 212 10.92 -6.54 2.05
N ARG A 213 10.53 -7.42 1.12
CA ARG A 213 11.18 -7.52 -0.19
C ARG A 213 10.91 -6.24 -0.98
N ILE A 214 11.94 -5.58 -1.44
CA ILE A 214 11.84 -4.27 -2.10
C ILE A 214 11.74 -4.43 -3.62
N VAL A 215 10.82 -3.66 -4.21
CA VAL A 215 10.68 -3.45 -5.64
C VAL A 215 10.92 -1.97 -5.91
N VAL A 216 12.02 -1.63 -6.59
CA VAL A 216 12.42 -0.25 -6.88
C VAL A 216 11.86 0.17 -8.24
N LEU A 217 10.99 1.19 -8.26
CA LEU A 217 10.53 1.85 -9.48
C LEU A 217 11.38 3.09 -9.78
N SER A 218 11.92 3.15 -11.00
CA SER A 218 12.64 4.33 -11.50
C SER A 218 11.69 5.43 -11.98
N GLU A 219 12.25 6.62 -12.26
CA GLU A 219 11.53 7.73 -12.90
C GLU A 219 11.13 7.41 -14.35
N ASP A 220 11.76 6.40 -14.99
CA ASP A 220 11.36 5.84 -16.29
C ASP A 220 10.17 4.88 -16.18
N HIS A 221 9.53 4.81 -15.00
CA HIS A 221 8.34 3.98 -14.74
C HIS A 221 8.57 2.48 -14.91
N ARG A 222 9.80 2.00 -14.68
CA ARG A 222 10.21 0.59 -14.79
C ARG A 222 10.71 0.06 -13.45
N ILE A 223 10.67 -1.25 -13.30
CA ILE A 223 11.37 -1.90 -12.19
C ILE A 223 12.87 -1.85 -12.49
N GLU A 224 13.61 -1.13 -11.65
CA GLU A 224 15.07 -0.99 -11.75
C GLU A 224 15.78 -2.14 -11.03
N LYS A 225 15.27 -2.52 -9.85
CA LYS A 225 15.84 -3.59 -9.03
C LYS A 225 14.75 -4.21 -8.14
N MET A 226 14.90 -5.49 -7.86
CA MET A 226 14.17 -6.19 -6.81
C MET A 226 15.19 -6.94 -5.92
N GLY A 227 14.97 -6.95 -4.60
CA GLY A 227 15.87 -7.62 -3.66
C GLY A 227 15.37 -7.55 -2.23
N SER A 228 16.15 -8.09 -1.30
CA SER A 228 15.92 -7.92 0.13
C SER A 228 16.14 -6.46 0.56
N ALA A 229 15.64 -6.11 1.75
CA ALA A 229 15.87 -4.78 2.32
C ALA A 229 17.38 -4.46 2.40
N ASP A 230 18.18 -5.39 2.88
CA ASP A 230 19.62 -5.19 3.01
C ASP A 230 20.32 -4.96 1.66
N GLU A 231 19.95 -5.72 0.61
CA GLU A 231 20.53 -5.60 -0.73
C GLU A 231 20.17 -4.28 -1.44
N VAL A 232 18.98 -3.76 -1.20
CA VAL A 232 18.52 -2.54 -1.86
C VAL A 232 18.90 -1.31 -1.06
N LEU A 233 18.69 -1.30 0.26
CA LEU A 233 19.01 -0.15 1.13
C LEU A 233 20.54 0.03 1.29
N GLY A 234 21.32 -1.05 1.14
CA GLY A 234 22.78 -0.99 1.11
C GLY A 234 23.38 -0.43 -0.19
N ASP A 235 22.60 -0.38 -1.28
CA ASP A 235 23.05 0.10 -2.59
C ASP A 235 22.83 1.61 -2.75
N GLN A 236 23.71 2.42 -2.15
CA GLN A 236 23.63 3.88 -2.19
C GLN A 236 23.60 4.44 -3.63
N ASN A 237 24.37 3.81 -4.55
CA ASN A 237 24.39 4.26 -5.95
C ASN A 237 23.04 4.05 -6.64
N LEU A 238 22.35 2.96 -6.34
CA LEU A 238 20.98 2.74 -6.80
C LEU A 238 20.04 3.80 -6.24
N LEU A 239 20.06 4.01 -4.92
CA LEU A 239 19.16 4.94 -4.24
C LEU A 239 19.34 6.39 -4.73
N LEU A 240 20.58 6.81 -5.02
CA LEU A 240 20.88 8.10 -5.66
C LEU A 240 20.31 8.15 -7.08
N ARG A 241 20.55 7.11 -7.88
CA ARG A 241 20.11 7.06 -9.28
C ARG A 241 18.58 7.11 -9.43
N VAL A 242 17.85 6.48 -8.51
CA VAL A 242 16.37 6.48 -8.50
C VAL A 242 15.79 7.62 -7.67
N ASN A 243 16.60 8.59 -7.25
CA ASN A 243 16.20 9.79 -6.50
C ASN A 243 15.45 9.50 -5.17
N LEU A 244 15.83 8.43 -4.49
CA LEU A 244 15.33 8.10 -3.15
C LEU A 244 16.17 8.70 -2.01
N ILE A 245 17.45 8.97 -2.30
CA ILE A 245 18.36 9.73 -1.44
C ILE A 245 19.06 10.81 -2.27
N HIS A 246 19.59 11.84 -1.61
CA HIS A 246 20.35 12.90 -2.27
C HIS A 246 21.60 13.28 -1.47
N GLU A 247 22.62 13.78 -2.15
CA GLU A 247 23.82 14.31 -1.49
C GLU A 247 23.61 15.78 -1.12
N HIS A 248 23.72 16.10 0.18
CA HIS A 248 23.85 17.47 0.64
C HIS A 248 25.31 17.84 0.82
N VAL A 249 25.72 18.88 0.12
CA VAL A 249 27.04 19.47 0.28
C VAL A 249 26.93 20.70 1.17
N HIS A 250 27.43 20.59 2.40
CA HIS A 250 27.49 21.72 3.32
C HIS A 250 28.89 22.36 3.32
N LEU A 251 28.93 23.70 3.28
CA LEU A 251 30.14 24.48 3.45
C LEU A 251 30.19 24.99 4.90
N HIS A 252 31.03 24.37 5.72
CA HIS A 252 31.39 24.89 7.03
C HIS A 252 32.77 25.59 6.95
N GLY A 253 32.74 26.91 6.82
CA GLY A 253 33.98 27.70 6.61
C GLY A 253 34.64 27.39 5.27
N LYS A 254 35.92 26.90 5.31
CA LYS A 254 36.68 26.52 4.11
C LYS A 254 36.64 25.02 3.80
N THR A 255 35.95 24.24 4.61
CA THR A 255 35.90 22.77 4.44
C THR A 255 34.55 22.34 3.87
N LYS A 256 34.59 21.58 2.78
CA LYS A 256 33.43 21.05 2.07
C LYS A 256 33.19 19.62 2.57
N HIS A 257 32.04 19.35 3.18
CA HIS A 257 31.59 18.03 3.60
C HIS A 257 30.36 17.62 2.81
N ALA A 258 30.33 16.39 2.29
CA ALA A 258 29.16 15.79 1.66
C ALA A 258 28.56 14.76 2.60
N HIS A 259 27.24 14.78 2.81
CA HIS A 259 26.50 13.79 3.56
C HIS A 259 25.33 13.30 2.72
N LEU A 260 25.07 11.98 2.82
CA LEU A 260 23.91 11.35 2.19
C LEU A 260 22.70 11.47 3.14
N HIS A 261 21.58 11.92 2.61
CA HIS A 261 20.31 12.00 3.34
C HIS A 261 19.20 11.31 2.56
N SER A 262 18.39 10.51 3.26
CA SER A 262 17.04 10.22 2.79
C SER A 262 16.15 11.42 3.07
N HIS A 263 15.08 11.62 2.33
CA HIS A 263 14.15 12.72 2.54
C HIS A 263 13.55 12.78 3.97
N TYR A 264 13.80 11.77 4.82
CA TYR A 264 13.14 11.56 6.13
C TYR A 264 14.06 11.20 7.30
N LEU A 265 15.39 11.08 7.10
CA LEU A 265 16.30 10.85 8.24
C LEU A 265 16.60 12.18 8.93
N PHE A 266 15.97 12.41 10.08
CA PHE A 266 16.36 13.46 11.01
C PHE A 266 17.72 13.13 11.61
N HIS A 267 18.64 14.10 11.58
CA HIS A 267 19.93 14.00 12.26
C HIS A 267 19.75 13.66 13.74
N ARG A 268 20.32 12.54 14.18
CA ARG A 268 20.75 12.40 15.57
C ARG A 268 22.13 13.03 15.66
N HIS A 269 22.22 14.18 16.36
CA HIS A 269 23.47 14.75 16.83
C HIS A 269 24.01 13.97 18.02
#